data_49c1ba4f40e1309ac7a476c4d7a8f449
#
_entry.id   49c1ba4f40e1309ac7a476c4d7a8f449
#
_cell.length_a   1.000
_cell.length_b   1.000
_cell.length_c   1.000
_cell.angle_alpha   90.00
_cell.angle_beta   90.00
_cell.angle_gamma   90.00
#
_symmetry.space_group_name_H-M   'P 1'
#
loop_
_entity.id
_entity.type
_entity.pdbx_description
1 polymer ?
#
loop_
_entity_poly.entity_id
_entity_poly.type
_entity_poly.pdbx_seq_one_letter_code
_entity_poly.pdbx_strand_id
1 'polypeptide(L)'
;MTGIVLFVTLLVFLVLNVPVGIAIGLASLAAITTNPRMTDSFIVSQLISGSDSFPLMAMMAAGGVSKRILNVCNVFLGRVTGGLAIVTVVVCMFFAAVSGSGPATVAAVGSMVVPTMLEKGYSKSFTLACVACAGCIGVIIPPSIPMVIYGT
;
A
#
# COMPACT_ATOMS: atom_id res chain seq x y z
N MET A 1 26.14 8.30 5.80
CA MET A 1 25.76 9.71 5.86
C MET A 1 24.45 9.95 5.13
N THR A 2 24.28 9.53 3.89
CA THR A 2 23.06 9.76 3.07
C THR A 2 21.77 9.24 3.72
N GLY A 3 21.80 8.04 4.33
CA GLY A 3 20.60 7.47 4.99
C GLY A 3 20.14 8.27 6.23
N ILE A 4 21.07 8.85 6.97
CA ILE A 4 20.75 9.68 8.14
C ILE A 4 20.10 10.98 7.67
N VAL A 5 20.62 11.60 6.61
CA VAL A 5 20.06 12.82 6.02
C VAL A 5 18.65 12.57 5.52
N LEU A 6 18.43 11.44 4.81
CA LEU A 6 17.11 11.04 4.33
C LEU A 6 16.11 10.88 5.48
N PHE A 7 16.51 10.19 6.54
CA PHE A 7 15.61 9.92 7.67
C PHE A 7 15.28 11.18 8.46
N VAL A 8 16.28 12.05 8.70
CA VAL A 8 16.09 13.32 9.42
C VAL A 8 15.21 14.28 8.62
N THR A 9 15.46 14.45 7.32
CA THR A 9 14.66 15.31 6.46
C THR A 9 13.23 14.79 6.31
N LEU A 10 13.03 13.48 6.21
CA LEU A 10 11.70 12.88 6.20
C LEU A 10 10.94 13.19 7.50
N LEU A 11 11.56 12.99 8.66
CA LEU A 11 10.95 13.30 9.95
C LEU A 11 10.58 14.78 10.08
N VAL A 12 11.46 15.68 9.65
CA VAL A 12 11.19 17.13 9.67
C VAL A 12 9.95 17.47 8.83
N PHE A 13 9.84 16.92 7.59
CA PHE A 13 8.67 17.16 6.74
C PHE A 13 7.39 16.54 7.29
N LEU A 14 7.47 15.38 7.96
CA LEU A 14 6.31 14.79 8.64
C LEU A 14 5.83 15.64 9.82
N VAL A 15 6.75 16.20 10.62
CA VAL A 15 6.42 17.11 11.72
C VAL A 15 5.79 18.40 11.20
N LEU A 16 6.22 18.89 10.03
CA LEU A 16 5.61 20.02 9.33
C LEU A 16 4.28 19.71 8.68
N ASN A 17 3.73 18.50 8.88
CA ASN A 17 2.45 18.07 8.33
C ASN A 17 2.37 18.08 6.80
N VAL A 18 3.51 17.90 6.14
CA VAL A 18 3.59 17.76 4.67
C VAL A 18 3.03 16.37 4.27
N PRO A 19 2.22 16.28 3.20
CA PRO A 19 1.72 14.99 2.71
C PRO A 19 2.87 13.99 2.48
N VAL A 20 2.70 12.75 2.98
CA VAL A 20 3.76 11.73 3.04
C VAL A 20 4.45 11.51 1.69
N GLY A 21 3.69 11.51 0.58
CA GLY A 21 4.27 11.36 -0.76
C GLY A 21 5.23 12.49 -1.15
N ILE A 22 4.88 13.73 -0.82
CA ILE A 22 5.73 14.90 -1.08
C ILE A 22 6.93 14.88 -0.12
N ALA A 23 6.72 14.52 1.14
CA ALA A 23 7.77 14.42 2.15
C ALA A 23 8.84 13.40 1.74
N ILE A 24 8.44 12.23 1.24
CA ILE A 24 9.36 11.20 0.73
C ILE A 24 10.12 11.71 -0.50
N GLY A 25 9.44 12.36 -1.44
CA GLY A 25 10.07 12.93 -2.63
C GLY A 25 11.13 13.99 -2.29
N LEU A 26 10.81 14.93 -1.41
CA LEU A 26 11.73 15.97 -0.97
C LEU A 26 12.90 15.41 -0.13
N ALA A 27 12.63 14.43 0.74
CA ALA A 27 13.67 13.79 1.54
C ALA A 27 14.65 13.00 0.66
N SER A 28 14.17 12.30 -0.37
CA SER A 28 15.02 11.59 -1.33
C SER A 28 15.87 12.57 -2.15
N LEU A 29 15.30 13.69 -2.59
CA LEU A 29 16.03 14.77 -3.27
C LEU A 29 17.16 15.34 -2.39
N ALA A 30 16.86 15.67 -1.13
CA ALA A 30 17.86 16.16 -0.18
C ALA A 30 18.97 15.13 0.11
N ALA A 31 18.62 13.84 0.16
CA ALA A 31 19.60 12.78 0.36
C ALA A 31 20.56 12.61 -0.82
N ILE A 32 20.07 12.81 -2.06
CA ILE A 32 20.84 12.67 -3.29
C ILE A 32 21.80 13.84 -3.48
N THR A 33 21.37 15.07 -3.18
CA THR A 33 22.28 16.24 -3.23
C THR A 33 23.47 16.10 -2.31
N THR A 34 23.37 15.27 -1.26
CA THR A 34 24.47 15.00 -0.32
C THR A 34 25.45 13.93 -0.86
N ASN A 35 25.12 13.24 -1.96
CA ASN A 35 25.94 12.14 -2.48
C ASN A 35 26.39 12.42 -3.93
N PRO A 36 27.65 12.86 -4.16
CA PRO A 36 28.14 13.23 -5.50
C PRO A 36 28.24 12.06 -6.49
N ARG A 37 27.96 10.83 -6.05
CA ARG A 37 27.97 9.63 -6.92
C ARG A 37 26.61 9.34 -7.55
N MET A 38 25.54 10.01 -7.14
CA MET A 38 24.21 9.83 -7.71
C MET A 38 23.89 10.94 -8.68
N THR A 39 23.68 10.59 -9.94
CA THR A 39 23.33 11.52 -11.00
C THR A 39 21.84 11.83 -10.97
N ASP A 40 21.45 13.05 -11.32
CA ASP A 40 20.03 13.48 -11.37
C ASP A 40 19.16 12.59 -12.25
N SER A 41 19.75 11.99 -13.29
CA SER A 41 19.11 11.00 -14.16
C SER A 41 18.64 9.74 -13.41
N PHE A 42 19.28 9.36 -12.30
CA PHE A 42 18.87 8.22 -11.49
C PHE A 42 17.55 8.48 -10.77
N ILE A 43 17.33 9.71 -10.29
CA ILE A 43 16.07 10.11 -9.63
C ILE A 43 14.92 10.02 -10.61
N VAL A 44 15.11 10.62 -11.80
CA VAL A 44 14.09 10.65 -12.85
C VAL A 44 13.74 9.22 -13.29
N SER A 45 14.75 8.37 -13.46
CA SER A 45 14.56 6.96 -13.81
C SER A 45 13.76 6.19 -12.74
N GLN A 46 14.05 6.39 -11.46
CA GLN A 46 13.34 5.74 -10.36
C GLN A 46 11.90 6.26 -10.19
N LEU A 47 11.67 7.56 -10.40
CA LEU A 47 10.33 8.15 -10.40
C LEU A 47 9.47 7.61 -11.55
N ILE A 48 10.05 7.49 -12.74
CA ILE A 48 9.35 6.91 -13.91
C ILE A 48 9.04 5.43 -13.65
N SER A 49 10.00 4.63 -13.20
CA SER A 49 9.81 3.21 -12.89
C SER A 49 8.78 2.98 -11.76
N GLY A 50 8.77 3.85 -10.74
CA GLY A 50 7.76 3.83 -9.68
C GLY A 50 6.36 4.19 -10.19
N SER A 51 6.28 5.09 -11.16
CA SER A 51 5.01 5.48 -11.79
C SER A 51 4.47 4.41 -12.74
N ASP A 52 5.33 3.63 -13.38
CA ASP A 52 4.93 2.55 -14.30
C ASP A 52 4.23 1.38 -13.58
N SER A 53 4.47 1.17 -12.30
CA SER A 53 3.76 0.16 -11.52
C SER A 53 2.36 0.60 -11.07
N PHE A 54 2.09 1.91 -11.06
CA PHE A 54 0.80 2.49 -10.66
C PHE A 54 -0.35 2.22 -11.64
N PRO A 55 -0.15 2.24 -12.98
CA PRO A 55 -1.19 1.93 -13.95
C PRO A 55 -1.76 0.52 -13.80
N LEU A 56 -0.95 -0.46 -13.44
CA LEU A 56 -1.40 -1.84 -13.24
C LEU A 56 -2.40 -1.94 -12.10
N MET A 57 -2.13 -1.28 -10.98
CA MET A 57 -3.04 -1.22 -9.83
C MET A 57 -4.30 -0.41 -10.15
N ALA A 58 -4.16 0.70 -10.85
CA ALA A 58 -5.29 1.51 -11.30
C ALA A 58 -6.18 0.74 -12.29
N MET A 59 -5.60 -0.01 -13.23
CA MET A 59 -6.35 -0.87 -14.14
C MET A 59 -7.06 -2.02 -13.43
N MET A 60 -6.44 -2.63 -12.42
CA MET A 60 -7.08 -3.65 -11.59
C MET A 60 -8.26 -3.08 -10.79
N ALA A 61 -8.14 -1.87 -10.26
CA ALA A 61 -9.21 -1.18 -9.56
C ALA A 61 -10.33 -0.74 -10.52
N ALA A 62 -9.99 -0.13 -11.66
CA ALA A 62 -10.94 0.33 -12.68
C ALA A 62 -11.59 -0.83 -13.44
N GLY A 63 -10.86 -1.93 -13.67
CA GLY A 63 -11.36 -3.14 -14.33
C GLY A 63 -12.38 -3.93 -13.51
N GLY A 64 -12.70 -3.48 -12.30
CA GLY A 64 -13.72 -4.11 -11.43
C GLY A 64 -13.33 -5.51 -10.92
N VAL A 65 -12.08 -5.93 -11.08
CA VAL A 65 -11.56 -7.20 -10.59
C VAL A 65 -11.76 -7.29 -9.08
N SER A 66 -11.43 -6.23 -8.36
CA SER A 66 -11.61 -6.13 -6.92
C SER A 66 -13.08 -6.31 -6.51
N LYS A 67 -14.01 -5.69 -7.24
CA LYS A 67 -15.46 -5.83 -7.00
C LYS A 67 -15.94 -7.26 -7.24
N ARG A 68 -15.41 -7.92 -8.27
CA ARG A 68 -15.77 -9.32 -8.56
C ARG A 68 -15.24 -10.27 -7.50
N ILE A 69 -14.00 -10.08 -7.02
CA ILE A 69 -13.42 -10.87 -5.93
C ILE A 69 -14.24 -10.67 -4.65
N LEU A 70 -14.58 -9.41 -4.30
CA LEU A 70 -15.45 -9.11 -3.17
C LEU A 70 -16.81 -9.80 -3.27
N ASN A 71 -17.44 -9.78 -4.45
CA ASN A 71 -18.73 -10.43 -4.65
C ASN A 71 -18.63 -11.95 -4.51
N VAL A 72 -17.61 -12.58 -5.08
CA VAL A 72 -17.37 -14.02 -4.93
C VAL A 72 -17.16 -14.39 -3.46
N CYS A 73 -16.30 -13.67 -2.77
CA CYS A 73 -16.05 -13.90 -1.34
C CYS A 73 -17.31 -13.66 -0.49
N ASN A 74 -18.12 -12.65 -0.81
CA ASN A 74 -19.39 -12.40 -0.12
C ASN A 74 -20.41 -13.52 -0.29
N VAL A 75 -20.44 -14.17 -1.45
CA VAL A 75 -21.33 -15.31 -1.69
C VAL A 75 -20.98 -16.49 -0.77
N PHE A 76 -19.68 -16.76 -0.60
CA PHE A 76 -19.21 -17.89 0.22
C PHE A 76 -19.20 -17.59 1.72
N LEU A 77 -18.78 -16.40 2.10
CA LEU A 77 -18.49 -16.02 3.50
C LEU A 77 -19.50 -15.01 4.08
N GLY A 78 -20.36 -14.42 3.27
CA GLY A 78 -21.32 -13.40 3.69
C GLY A 78 -22.47 -13.92 4.59
N ARG A 79 -22.59 -15.23 4.73
CA ARG A 79 -23.60 -15.87 5.61
C ARG A 79 -23.09 -16.10 7.03
N VAL A 80 -21.82 -15.87 7.29
CA VAL A 80 -21.19 -16.06 8.61
C VAL A 80 -21.22 -14.74 9.36
N THR A 81 -21.52 -14.79 10.66
CA THR A 81 -21.38 -13.63 11.55
C THR A 81 -19.92 -13.11 11.50
N GLY A 82 -19.72 -11.83 11.14
CA GLY A 82 -18.40 -11.29 10.89
C GLY A 82 -17.82 -11.59 9.49
N GLY A 83 -18.60 -12.20 8.61
CA GLY A 83 -18.16 -12.64 7.29
C GLY A 83 -17.47 -11.56 6.46
N LEU A 84 -17.89 -10.29 6.57
CA LEU A 84 -17.26 -9.21 5.81
C LEU A 84 -15.82 -8.92 6.28
N ALA A 85 -15.51 -9.09 7.56
CA ALA A 85 -14.15 -8.98 8.06
C ALA A 85 -13.27 -10.12 7.51
N ILE A 86 -13.79 -11.35 7.48
CA ILE A 86 -13.09 -12.50 6.89
C ILE A 86 -12.88 -12.28 5.39
N VAL A 87 -13.89 -11.80 4.67
CA VAL A 87 -13.79 -11.44 3.25
C VAL A 87 -12.69 -10.40 3.04
N THR A 88 -12.60 -9.39 3.90
CA THR A 88 -11.56 -8.36 3.82
C THR A 88 -10.16 -8.97 3.89
N VAL A 89 -9.92 -9.87 4.84
CA VAL A 89 -8.64 -10.56 4.98
C VAL A 89 -8.32 -11.39 3.74
N VAL A 90 -9.26 -12.19 3.26
CA VAL A 90 -9.07 -13.03 2.07
C VAL A 90 -8.79 -12.18 0.83
N VAL A 91 -9.52 -11.09 0.64
CA VAL A 91 -9.29 -10.17 -0.49
C VAL A 91 -7.92 -9.50 -0.38
N CYS A 92 -7.52 -9.08 0.82
CA CYS A 92 -6.17 -8.56 1.05
C CYS A 92 -5.08 -9.59 0.72
N MET A 93 -5.29 -10.87 1.05
CA MET A 93 -4.34 -11.95 0.69
C MET A 93 -4.17 -12.07 -0.83
N PHE A 94 -5.26 -12.07 -1.60
CA PHE A 94 -5.17 -12.11 -3.07
C PHE A 94 -4.49 -10.87 -3.65
N PHE A 95 -4.84 -9.68 -3.16
CA PHE A 95 -4.18 -8.45 -3.59
C PHE A 95 -2.71 -8.41 -3.20
N ALA A 96 -2.39 -8.90 -2.03
CA ALA A 96 -1.03 -9.02 -1.54
C ALA A 96 -0.16 -9.91 -2.44
N ALA A 97 -0.68 -11.07 -2.84
CA ALA A 97 0.00 -12.00 -3.74
C ALA A 97 0.31 -11.40 -5.12
N VAL A 98 -0.43 -10.37 -5.53
CA VAL A 98 -0.21 -9.68 -6.81
C VAL A 98 0.67 -8.44 -6.65
N SER A 99 0.44 -7.65 -5.60
CA SER A 99 1.11 -6.35 -5.42
C SER A 99 2.46 -6.46 -4.70
N GLY A 100 2.63 -7.45 -3.81
CA GLY A 100 3.81 -7.60 -2.97
C GLY A 100 4.04 -6.44 -1.99
N SER A 101 3.06 -5.53 -1.85
CA SER A 101 3.16 -4.31 -1.06
C SER A 101 1.98 -4.16 -0.10
N GLY A 102 2.25 -4.08 1.20
CA GLY A 102 1.25 -3.86 2.24
C GLY A 102 0.48 -2.54 2.06
N PRO A 103 1.17 -1.39 1.97
CA PRO A 103 0.50 -0.09 1.79
C PRO A 103 -0.37 -0.02 0.54
N ALA A 104 0.08 -0.59 -0.57
CA ALA A 104 -0.69 -0.65 -1.81
C ALA A 104 -1.96 -1.49 -1.65
N THR A 105 -1.87 -2.64 -0.96
CA THR A 105 -3.01 -3.50 -0.64
C THR A 105 -4.03 -2.76 0.24
N VAL A 106 -3.57 -2.08 1.30
CA VAL A 106 -4.45 -1.27 2.17
C VAL A 106 -5.16 -0.18 1.39
N ALA A 107 -4.46 0.55 0.52
CA ALA A 107 -5.05 1.61 -0.27
C ALA A 107 -6.09 1.08 -1.25
N ALA A 108 -5.77 0.01 -1.99
CA ALA A 108 -6.66 -0.57 -2.99
C ALA A 108 -7.89 -1.21 -2.37
N VAL A 109 -7.72 -2.11 -1.40
CA VAL A 109 -8.83 -2.84 -0.77
C VAL A 109 -9.59 -1.94 0.20
N GLY A 110 -8.88 -1.11 0.96
CA GLY A 110 -9.48 -0.21 1.95
C GLY A 110 -10.47 0.78 1.34
N SER A 111 -10.14 1.36 0.20
CA SER A 111 -11.02 2.30 -0.51
C SER A 111 -12.41 1.72 -0.82
N MET A 112 -12.50 0.40 -0.99
CA MET A 112 -13.73 -0.30 -1.36
C MET A 112 -14.43 -0.94 -0.16
N VAL A 113 -13.65 -1.52 0.76
CA VAL A 113 -14.20 -2.30 1.87
C VAL A 113 -14.63 -1.40 3.03
N VAL A 114 -13.90 -0.31 3.29
CA VAL A 114 -14.22 0.60 4.40
C VAL A 114 -15.64 1.16 4.30
N PRO A 115 -16.09 1.75 3.18
CA PRO A 115 -17.47 2.22 3.06
C PRO A 115 -18.48 1.10 3.30
N THR A 116 -18.26 -0.06 2.68
CA THR A 116 -19.17 -1.20 2.78
C THR A 116 -19.29 -1.76 4.21
N MET A 117 -18.19 -1.80 4.96
CA MET A 117 -18.21 -2.23 6.36
C MET A 117 -18.95 -1.23 7.24
N LEU A 118 -18.74 0.06 7.03
CA LEU A 118 -19.44 1.12 7.77
C LEU A 118 -20.94 1.09 7.50
N GLU A 119 -21.36 0.91 6.25
CA GLU A 119 -22.77 0.75 5.87
C GLU A 119 -23.43 -0.47 6.53
N LYS A 120 -22.68 -1.54 6.76
CA LYS A 120 -23.14 -2.74 7.48
C LYS A 120 -23.08 -2.62 9.01
N GLY A 121 -22.76 -1.45 9.55
CA GLY A 121 -22.79 -1.18 10.99
C GLY A 121 -21.54 -1.56 11.75
N TYR A 122 -20.42 -1.86 11.07
CA TYR A 122 -19.14 -2.08 11.75
C TYR A 122 -18.59 -0.76 12.29
N SER A 123 -17.98 -0.78 13.47
CA SER A 123 -17.36 0.42 14.03
C SER A 123 -16.18 0.89 13.18
N LYS A 124 -16.01 2.21 13.07
CA LYS A 124 -14.94 2.81 12.26
C LYS A 124 -13.53 2.33 12.69
N SER A 125 -13.32 2.25 14.02
CA SER A 125 -12.04 1.81 14.57
C SER A 125 -11.72 0.36 14.20
N PHE A 126 -12.70 -0.54 14.32
CA PHE A 126 -12.54 -1.94 13.95
C PHE A 126 -12.27 -2.09 12.44
N THR A 127 -13.03 -1.37 11.62
CA THR A 127 -12.90 -1.42 10.15
C THR A 127 -11.50 -1.01 9.71
N LEU A 128 -11.01 0.12 10.22
CA LEU A 128 -9.67 0.61 9.88
C LEU A 128 -8.57 -0.31 10.39
N ALA A 129 -8.69 -0.82 11.62
CA ALA A 129 -7.74 -1.77 12.17
C ALA A 129 -7.72 -3.08 11.38
N CYS A 130 -8.88 -3.61 11.01
CA CYS A 130 -9.01 -4.84 10.22
C CYS A 130 -8.31 -4.70 8.85
N VAL A 131 -8.55 -3.60 8.13
CA VAL A 131 -7.93 -3.34 6.82
C VAL A 131 -6.42 -3.15 6.95
N ALA A 132 -5.97 -2.41 7.97
CA ALA A 132 -4.54 -2.19 8.21
C ALA A 132 -3.81 -3.49 8.53
N CYS A 133 -4.33 -4.30 9.45
CA CYS A 133 -3.75 -5.61 9.79
C CYS A 133 -3.78 -6.58 8.61
N ALA A 134 -4.89 -6.63 7.87
CA ALA A 134 -4.99 -7.47 6.69
C ALA A 134 -4.00 -7.05 5.60
N GLY A 135 -3.74 -5.76 5.44
CA GLY A 135 -2.75 -5.24 4.51
C GLY A 135 -1.30 -5.64 4.84
N CYS A 136 -0.97 -5.85 6.11
CA CYS A 136 0.36 -6.33 6.51
C CYS A 136 0.68 -7.72 5.92
N ILE A 137 -0.33 -8.52 5.58
CA ILE A 137 -0.17 -9.81 4.91
C ILE A 137 0.54 -9.62 3.55
N GLY A 138 0.36 -8.46 2.90
CA GLY A 138 1.02 -8.11 1.65
C GLY A 138 2.54 -8.06 1.68
N VAL A 139 3.11 -7.95 2.86
CA VAL A 139 4.57 -7.97 3.06
C VAL A 139 5.10 -9.39 3.23
N ILE A 140 4.23 -10.32 3.64
CA ILE A 140 4.59 -11.70 4.01
C ILE A 140 4.43 -12.66 2.82
N ILE A 141 3.37 -12.48 2.02
CA ILE A 141 3.07 -13.38 0.89
C ILE A 141 4.01 -13.10 -0.28
N PRO A 142 4.70 -14.10 -0.83
CA PRO A 142 5.48 -13.94 -2.06
C PRO A 142 4.57 -13.62 -3.28
N PRO A 143 5.01 -12.73 -4.21
CA PRO A 143 6.25 -11.97 -4.23
C PRO A 143 6.21 -10.77 -3.28
N SER A 144 7.13 -10.70 -2.33
CA SER A 144 7.24 -9.62 -1.34
C SER A 144 8.41 -8.71 -1.67
N ILE A 145 8.13 -7.43 -1.94
CA ILE A 145 9.16 -6.42 -2.24
C ILE A 145 10.21 -6.34 -1.10
N PRO A 146 9.83 -6.28 0.19
CA PRO A 146 10.80 -6.27 1.28
C PRO A 146 11.65 -7.54 1.37
N MET A 147 11.07 -8.72 1.10
CA MET A 147 11.84 -9.97 1.13
C MET A 147 12.85 -10.05 -0.02
N VAL A 148 12.50 -9.55 -1.19
CA VAL A 148 13.43 -9.48 -2.33
C VAL A 148 14.60 -8.55 -1.98
N ILE A 149 14.33 -7.38 -1.39
CA ILE A 149 15.38 -6.42 -1.00
C ILE A 149 16.28 -7.00 0.10
N TYR A 150 15.72 -7.78 1.04
CA TYR A 150 16.49 -8.40 2.12
C TYR A 150 17.36 -9.58 1.63
N GLY A 151 16.91 -10.26 0.57
CA GLY A 151 17.59 -11.45 0.02
C GLY A 151 18.68 -11.14 -1.03
N THR A 152 18.86 -9.88 -1.44
CA THR A 152 19.91 -9.39 -2.34
C THR A 152 21.02 -8.71 -1.57
#